data_59fe490b13e173b0fffc1c448ec2fbbe
#
_entry.id   59fe490b13e173b0fffc1c448ec2fbbe
#
_cell.length_a   1.000
_cell.length_b   1.000
_cell.length_c   1.000
_cell.angle_alpha   90.00
_cell.angle_beta   90.00
_cell.angle_gamma   90.00
#
_symmetry.space_group_name_H-M   'P 1'
#
loop_
_entity.id
_entity.type
_entity.pdbx_description
1 polymer ?
#
loop_
_entity_poly.entity_id
_entity_poly.type
_entity_poly.pdbx_seq_one_letter_code
_entity_poly.pdbx_strand_id
1 'polypeptide(L)'
;MNTRVPALVGATLLVASAVRAEPPREWSLGPTGRGAAQWTAREGRLIYRGGATVGWALVQDAPLRDGFVQVRFRSIGGREDRAGGVIWRWRDPRNYYVARAHTLAGTVQAFRVVEGRRDDLVPDGGATDFDSRGAESRAWHTLRVDFAGAEFRVSLDGRRLFTVRDGALAGPGAVGCWSKADSVTEFERFEYGAT
;
A
#
# COMPACT_ATOMS: atom_id res chain seq x y z
N MET A 1 -67.66 -11.76 -18.22
CA MET A 1 -66.47 -11.42 -19.06
C MET A 1 -65.32 -11.22 -18.12
N ASN A 2 -64.45 -12.24 -17.97
CA ASN A 2 -63.28 -12.19 -17.07
C ASN A 2 -62.01 -11.93 -17.94
N THR A 3 -61.48 -10.75 -17.84
CA THR A 3 -60.24 -10.38 -18.51
C THR A 3 -59.06 -10.73 -17.60
N ARG A 4 -58.27 -11.73 -17.99
CA ARG A 4 -56.99 -12.08 -17.32
C ARG A 4 -55.90 -11.18 -17.87
N VAL A 5 -55.20 -10.46 -16.97
CA VAL A 5 -53.99 -9.71 -17.27
C VAL A 5 -52.78 -10.64 -17.14
N PRO A 6 -51.88 -10.74 -18.13
CA PRO A 6 -50.68 -11.56 -18.00
C PRO A 6 -49.64 -10.86 -17.14
N ALA A 7 -49.05 -11.60 -16.18
CA ALA A 7 -47.93 -11.15 -15.38
C ALA A 7 -46.63 -11.14 -16.22
N LEU A 8 -45.97 -9.99 -16.30
CA LEU A 8 -44.63 -9.87 -16.87
C LEU A 8 -43.61 -10.42 -15.84
N VAL A 9 -42.98 -11.53 -16.21
CA VAL A 9 -41.82 -12.05 -15.48
C VAL A 9 -40.59 -11.28 -15.96
N GLY A 10 -40.11 -10.36 -15.15
CA GLY A 10 -38.87 -9.63 -15.41
C GLY A 10 -37.65 -10.56 -15.18
N ALA A 11 -36.94 -10.90 -16.23
CA ALA A 11 -35.69 -11.61 -16.16
C ALA A 11 -34.58 -10.61 -15.74
N THR A 12 -34.10 -10.71 -14.49
CA THR A 12 -32.93 -9.96 -14.03
C THR A 12 -31.67 -10.60 -14.64
N LEU A 13 -31.06 -9.95 -15.62
CA LEU A 13 -29.75 -10.34 -16.12
C LEU A 13 -28.70 -10.03 -15.03
N LEU A 14 -28.15 -11.08 -14.41
CA LEU A 14 -26.92 -10.98 -13.64
C LEU A 14 -25.76 -10.77 -14.62
N VAL A 15 -25.26 -9.55 -14.72
CA VAL A 15 -24.00 -9.26 -15.41
C VAL A 15 -22.89 -9.75 -14.50
N ALA A 16 -22.37 -10.94 -14.77
CA ALA A 16 -21.14 -11.42 -14.15
C ALA A 16 -19.99 -10.56 -14.69
N SER A 17 -19.48 -9.65 -13.87
CA SER A 17 -18.23 -8.94 -14.15
C SER A 17 -17.11 -9.98 -14.21
N ALA A 18 -16.63 -10.29 -15.42
CA ALA A 18 -15.44 -11.10 -15.59
C ALA A 18 -14.27 -10.38 -14.95
N VAL A 19 -13.74 -10.95 -13.87
CA VAL A 19 -12.46 -10.53 -13.27
C VAL A 19 -11.40 -10.78 -14.34
N ARG A 20 -11.04 -9.73 -15.04
CA ARG A 20 -9.95 -9.78 -16.01
C ARG A 20 -8.67 -9.99 -15.19
N ALA A 21 -7.98 -11.10 -15.39
CA ALA A 21 -6.65 -11.31 -14.84
C ALA A 21 -5.77 -10.16 -15.35
N GLU A 22 -5.33 -9.27 -14.44
CA GLU A 22 -4.38 -8.23 -14.81
C GLU A 22 -3.09 -8.88 -15.30
N PRO A 23 -2.47 -8.34 -16.38
CA PRO A 23 -1.17 -8.83 -16.82
C PRO A 23 -0.16 -8.74 -15.67
N PRO A 24 0.87 -9.62 -15.63
CA PRO A 24 1.89 -9.56 -14.60
C PRO A 24 2.53 -8.16 -14.61
N ARG A 25 2.50 -7.49 -13.47
CA ARG A 25 3.08 -6.15 -13.31
C ARG A 25 4.59 -6.24 -13.39
N GLU A 26 5.19 -5.41 -14.21
CA GLU A 26 6.64 -5.21 -14.17
C GLU A 26 6.99 -4.34 -12.96
N TRP A 27 7.76 -4.92 -12.05
CA TRP A 27 8.25 -4.23 -10.87
C TRP A 27 9.66 -3.70 -11.10
N SER A 28 9.87 -2.42 -10.83
CA SER A 28 11.21 -1.90 -10.62
C SER A 28 11.58 -2.07 -9.15
N LEU A 29 12.66 -2.79 -8.89
CA LEU A 29 13.09 -3.18 -7.54
C LEU A 29 14.40 -2.48 -7.19
N GLY A 30 14.55 -1.99 -5.96
CA GLY A 30 15.80 -1.39 -5.57
C GLY A 30 15.92 -1.08 -4.08
N PRO A 31 17.13 -0.65 -3.67
CA PRO A 31 17.41 -0.16 -2.34
C PRO A 31 17.46 1.36 -2.28
N THR A 32 17.29 1.90 -1.05
CA THR A 32 17.77 3.22 -0.66
C THR A 32 18.65 3.08 0.58
N GLY A 33 19.75 3.82 0.62
CA GLY A 33 20.75 3.70 1.69
C GLY A 33 21.72 2.56 1.44
N ARG A 34 22.20 1.91 2.53
CA ARG A 34 23.21 0.84 2.46
C ARG A 34 22.57 -0.52 2.22
N GLY A 35 23.35 -1.41 1.60
CA GLY A 35 22.98 -2.79 1.36
C GLY A 35 22.24 -3.02 0.04
N ALA A 36 21.87 -4.27 -0.22
CA ALA A 36 21.16 -4.71 -1.42
C ALA A 36 19.80 -5.28 -1.03
N ALA A 37 18.73 -4.63 -1.46
CA ALA A 37 17.36 -5.08 -1.17
C ALA A 37 17.07 -6.43 -1.84
N GLN A 38 16.76 -7.44 -1.03
CA GLN A 38 16.47 -8.77 -1.52
C GLN A 38 14.98 -8.92 -1.78
N TRP A 39 14.59 -8.69 -3.03
CA TRP A 39 13.22 -8.85 -3.50
C TRP A 39 13.05 -10.10 -4.37
N THR A 40 11.92 -10.75 -4.23
CA THR A 40 11.43 -11.79 -5.16
C THR A 40 10.04 -11.43 -5.62
N ALA A 41 9.83 -11.35 -6.94
CA ALA A 41 8.52 -11.15 -7.56
C ALA A 41 8.11 -12.44 -8.27
N ARG A 42 7.02 -13.06 -7.85
CA ARG A 42 6.51 -14.30 -8.45
C ARG A 42 5.00 -14.44 -8.26
N GLU A 43 4.30 -14.82 -9.33
CA GLU A 43 2.88 -15.18 -9.29
C GLU A 43 1.98 -14.11 -8.60
N GLY A 44 2.21 -12.83 -8.92
CA GLY A 44 1.44 -11.72 -8.34
C GLY A 44 1.79 -11.39 -6.87
N ARG A 45 2.83 -12.00 -6.33
CA ARG A 45 3.36 -11.73 -4.98
C ARG A 45 4.73 -11.10 -5.03
N LEU A 46 5.01 -10.26 -4.04
CA LEU A 46 6.35 -9.76 -3.75
C LEU A 46 6.78 -10.27 -2.39
N ILE A 47 8.06 -10.61 -2.24
CA ILE A 47 8.65 -10.95 -0.96
C ILE A 47 9.92 -10.12 -0.79
N TYR A 48 9.97 -9.33 0.28
CA TYR A 48 11.17 -8.68 0.76
C TYR A 48 11.84 -9.56 1.83
N ARG A 49 13.15 -9.73 1.74
CA ARG A 49 13.95 -10.58 2.66
C ARG A 49 15.12 -9.83 3.29
N GLY A 50 14.95 -8.54 3.51
CA GLY A 50 15.99 -7.71 4.12
C GLY A 50 17.09 -7.29 3.15
N GLY A 51 18.24 -6.99 3.74
CA GLY A 51 19.49 -6.72 3.02
C GLY A 51 19.78 -5.24 2.75
N ALA A 52 18.83 -4.35 2.88
CA ALA A 52 19.04 -2.92 2.68
C ALA A 52 18.46 -2.06 3.80
N THR A 53 18.96 -0.84 3.97
CA THR A 53 18.35 0.13 4.88
C THR A 53 16.87 0.33 4.56
N VAL A 54 16.55 0.48 3.26
CA VAL A 54 15.18 0.51 2.73
C VAL A 54 15.16 -0.30 1.43
N GLY A 55 14.11 -1.10 1.24
CA GLY A 55 13.77 -1.76 -0.02
C GLY A 55 12.46 -1.21 -0.58
N TRP A 56 12.42 -0.97 -1.88
CA TRP A 56 11.24 -0.53 -2.61
C TRP A 56 10.99 -1.39 -3.84
N ALA A 57 9.72 -1.53 -4.17
CA ALA A 57 9.23 -2.17 -5.40
C ALA A 57 8.17 -1.25 -6.01
N LEU A 58 8.41 -0.74 -7.21
CA LEU A 58 7.61 0.30 -7.85
C LEU A 58 6.94 -0.19 -9.12
N VAL A 59 5.75 0.32 -9.37
CA VAL A 59 5.11 0.28 -10.69
C VAL A 59 5.41 1.61 -11.39
N GLN A 60 6.15 1.55 -12.49
CA GLN A 60 6.71 2.76 -13.12
C GLN A 60 5.76 3.46 -14.08
N ASP A 61 4.95 2.72 -14.81
CA ASP A 61 4.16 3.26 -15.93
C ASP A 61 2.79 3.85 -15.53
N ALA A 62 2.59 4.12 -14.25
CA ALA A 62 1.35 4.66 -13.72
C ALA A 62 1.58 5.81 -12.73
N PRO A 63 2.08 6.97 -13.18
CA PRO A 63 2.23 8.11 -12.29
C PRO A 63 0.85 8.65 -11.88
N LEU A 64 0.58 8.67 -10.57
CA LEU A 64 -0.64 9.23 -10.01
C LEU A 64 -0.37 10.58 -9.34
N ARG A 65 -1.22 11.56 -9.63
CA ARG A 65 -1.27 12.83 -8.90
C ARG A 65 -2.15 12.68 -7.67
N ASP A 66 -3.37 12.21 -7.88
CA ASP A 66 -4.41 11.96 -6.88
C ASP A 66 -4.99 10.57 -7.12
N GLY A 67 -5.39 9.90 -6.04
CA GLY A 67 -5.88 8.54 -6.16
C GLY A 67 -5.69 7.73 -4.88
N PHE A 68 -5.45 6.45 -5.06
CA PHE A 68 -5.14 5.55 -3.94
C PHE A 68 -4.05 4.56 -4.31
N VAL A 69 -3.40 4.05 -3.28
CA VAL A 69 -2.53 2.88 -3.31
C VAL A 69 -2.85 1.98 -2.13
N GLN A 70 -2.91 0.68 -2.38
CA GLN A 70 -3.20 -0.30 -1.34
C GLN A 70 -2.43 -1.58 -1.59
N VAL A 71 -2.07 -2.27 -0.50
CA VAL A 71 -1.45 -3.60 -0.56
C VAL A 71 -1.89 -4.46 0.60
N ARG A 72 -2.07 -5.73 0.36
CA ARG A 72 -2.20 -6.74 1.40
C ARG A 72 -0.82 -7.29 1.73
N PHE A 73 -0.41 -7.23 3.00
CA PHE A 73 0.91 -7.65 3.44
C PHE A 73 0.82 -8.51 4.71
N ARG A 74 1.86 -9.31 4.93
CA ARG A 74 2.12 -9.96 6.23
C ARG A 74 3.61 -9.99 6.53
N SER A 75 3.96 -9.80 7.78
CA SER A 75 5.33 -9.99 8.24
C SER A 75 5.55 -11.45 8.61
N ILE A 76 6.56 -12.08 8.02
CA ILE A 76 6.89 -13.48 8.27
C ILE A 76 8.24 -13.66 8.96
N GLY A 77 8.98 -12.58 9.17
CA GLY A 77 10.26 -12.56 9.89
C GLY A 77 10.82 -11.16 10.05
N GLY A 78 11.95 -11.08 10.73
CA GLY A 78 12.65 -9.89 11.15
C GLY A 78 12.80 -9.86 12.67
N ARG A 79 13.97 -9.48 13.16
CA ARG A 79 14.29 -9.36 14.60
C ARG A 79 14.24 -7.92 15.06
N GLU A 80 14.76 -7.01 14.26
CA GLU A 80 14.79 -5.58 14.51
C GLU A 80 13.58 -4.87 13.93
N ASP A 81 13.16 -5.29 12.72
CA ASP A 81 12.04 -4.71 12.02
C ASP A 81 11.09 -5.78 11.45
N ARG A 82 9.79 -5.48 11.50
CA ARG A 82 8.74 -6.23 10.79
C ARG A 82 7.79 -5.24 10.15
N ALA A 83 8.19 -4.69 9.01
CA ALA A 83 7.53 -3.57 8.38
C ALA A 83 7.07 -3.88 6.96
N GLY A 84 5.84 -3.47 6.65
CA GLY A 84 5.30 -3.42 5.30
C GLY A 84 4.68 -2.06 5.05
N GLY A 85 4.82 -1.53 3.84
CA GLY A 85 4.34 -0.20 3.51
C GLY A 85 3.95 -0.01 2.05
N VAL A 86 3.30 1.12 1.79
CA VAL A 86 2.99 1.62 0.45
C VAL A 86 3.69 2.95 0.20
N ILE A 87 4.13 3.15 -1.03
CA ILE A 87 4.76 4.37 -1.53
C ILE A 87 3.78 5.06 -2.46
N TRP A 88 3.74 6.41 -2.41
CA TRP A 88 3.06 7.23 -3.41
C TRP A 88 3.87 8.47 -3.74
N ARG A 89 3.58 9.07 -4.90
CA ARG A 89 4.29 10.22 -5.45
C ARG A 89 5.81 10.05 -5.47
N TRP A 90 6.26 8.84 -5.75
CA TRP A 90 7.68 8.56 -5.92
C TRP A 90 8.21 9.27 -7.16
N ARG A 91 9.27 10.03 -6.98
CA ARG A 91 10.04 10.67 -8.06
C ARG A 91 11.39 10.00 -8.24
N ASP A 92 12.06 9.73 -7.13
CA ASP A 92 13.37 9.10 -7.04
C ASP A 92 13.61 8.58 -5.60
N PRO A 93 14.74 7.89 -5.31
CA PRO A 93 15.03 7.35 -3.97
C PRO A 93 15.18 8.39 -2.85
N ARG A 94 15.18 9.69 -3.19
CA ARG A 94 15.32 10.79 -2.24
C ARG A 94 14.04 11.62 -2.09
N ASN A 95 13.00 11.34 -2.91
CA ASN A 95 11.80 12.16 -2.97
C ASN A 95 10.53 11.30 -3.14
N TYR A 96 9.86 10.98 -2.04
CA TYR A 96 8.63 10.18 -2.02
C TYR A 96 7.89 10.27 -0.69
N TYR A 97 6.65 9.83 -0.66
CA TYR A 97 5.89 9.55 0.56
C TYR A 97 5.79 8.05 0.80
N VAL A 98 5.65 7.68 2.08
CA VAL A 98 5.40 6.31 2.49
C VAL A 98 4.48 6.25 3.71
N ALA A 99 3.55 5.29 3.72
CA ALA A 99 2.87 4.83 4.91
C ALA A 99 3.38 3.42 5.24
N ARG A 100 3.70 3.20 6.51
CA ARG A 100 4.30 1.97 7.01
C ARG A 100 3.49 1.42 8.17
N ALA A 101 3.15 0.14 8.12
CA ALA A 101 2.71 -0.61 9.29
C ALA A 101 3.89 -1.43 9.84
N HIS A 102 4.10 -1.37 11.14
CA HIS A 102 5.18 -2.05 11.87
C HIS A 102 4.58 -3.04 12.86
N THR A 103 4.60 -4.33 12.53
CA THR A 103 3.88 -5.35 13.31
C THR A 103 4.50 -5.67 14.67
N LEU A 104 5.82 -5.46 14.88
CA LEU A 104 6.42 -5.59 16.21
C LEU A 104 5.94 -4.49 17.16
N ALA A 105 5.80 -3.26 16.67
CA ALA A 105 5.39 -2.12 17.47
C ALA A 105 3.87 -1.92 17.50
N GLY A 106 3.12 -2.59 16.62
CA GLY A 106 1.67 -2.38 16.48
C GLY A 106 1.32 -0.97 16.02
N THR A 107 2.14 -0.32 15.18
CA THR A 107 1.97 1.07 14.79
C THR A 107 1.91 1.27 13.28
N VAL A 108 1.11 2.24 12.84
CA VAL A 108 1.10 2.76 11.47
C VAL A 108 1.57 4.20 11.48
N GLN A 109 2.50 4.53 10.61
CA GLN A 109 3.08 5.87 10.49
C GLN A 109 3.13 6.28 9.01
N ALA A 110 2.96 7.57 8.75
CA ALA A 110 3.24 8.16 7.45
C ALA A 110 4.43 9.10 7.55
N PHE A 111 5.27 9.14 6.53
CA PHE A 111 6.40 10.05 6.47
C PHE A 111 6.70 10.46 5.02
N ARG A 112 7.35 11.59 4.89
CA ARG A 112 7.93 12.06 3.65
C ARG A 112 9.44 11.81 3.64
N VAL A 113 9.98 11.63 2.46
CA VAL A 113 11.40 11.73 2.18
C VAL A 113 11.57 12.84 1.15
N VAL A 114 12.27 13.91 1.49
CA VAL A 114 12.54 15.04 0.62
C VAL A 114 14.05 15.32 0.65
N GLU A 115 14.67 15.34 -0.52
CA GLU A 115 16.13 15.45 -0.67
C GLU A 115 16.92 14.43 0.15
N GLY A 116 16.32 13.26 0.39
CA GLY A 116 16.89 12.17 1.18
C GLY A 116 16.71 12.32 2.69
N ARG A 117 16.11 13.39 3.18
CA ARG A 117 15.77 13.59 4.59
C ARG A 117 14.37 13.06 4.85
N ARG A 118 14.24 12.21 5.85
CA ARG A 118 12.97 11.69 6.34
C ARG A 118 12.40 12.60 7.42
N ASP A 119 11.14 12.97 7.27
CA ASP A 119 10.36 13.64 8.32
C ASP A 119 9.04 12.88 8.52
N ASP A 120 8.70 12.60 9.77
CA ASP A 120 7.43 11.98 10.11
C ASP A 120 6.29 12.98 9.93
N LEU A 121 5.18 12.54 9.33
CA LEU A 121 3.98 13.37 9.16
C LEU A 121 3.11 13.23 10.41
N VAL A 122 2.76 14.37 10.99
CA VAL A 122 1.94 14.41 12.22
C VAL A 122 0.46 14.22 11.84
N PRO A 123 -0.23 13.22 12.41
CA PRO A 123 -1.64 13.02 12.16
C PRO A 123 -2.52 14.16 12.66
N ASP A 124 -3.55 14.50 11.87
CA ASP A 124 -4.65 15.38 12.26
C ASP A 124 -5.64 14.60 13.15
N GLY A 125 -5.18 14.11 14.32
CA GLY A 125 -5.97 13.21 15.17
C GLY A 125 -6.04 11.77 14.64
N GLY A 126 -6.79 10.92 15.34
CA GLY A 126 -6.92 9.51 15.03
C GLY A 126 -5.91 8.63 15.79
N ALA A 127 -5.92 7.34 15.48
CA ALA A 127 -5.07 6.35 16.13
C ALA A 127 -3.96 5.88 15.19
N THR A 128 -2.75 5.80 15.70
CA THR A 128 -1.61 5.21 14.99
C THR A 128 -1.40 3.75 15.34
N ASP A 129 -2.05 3.27 16.41
CA ASP A 129 -1.90 1.92 16.91
C ASP A 129 -2.90 0.96 16.27
N PHE A 130 -2.48 -0.28 16.08
CA PHE A 130 -3.33 -1.37 15.64
C PHE A 130 -2.99 -2.68 16.38
N ASP A 131 -3.96 -3.59 16.45
CA ASP A 131 -3.73 -4.93 16.96
C ASP A 131 -2.95 -5.77 15.93
N SER A 132 -1.65 -5.83 16.13
CA SER A 132 -0.74 -6.65 15.31
C SER A 132 -0.82 -8.14 15.65
N ARG A 133 -1.65 -8.52 16.63
CA ARG A 133 -1.76 -9.89 17.17
C ARG A 133 -0.43 -10.45 17.69
N GLY A 134 0.46 -9.55 18.12
CA GLY A 134 1.78 -9.90 18.65
C GLY A 134 2.83 -10.19 17.59
N ALA A 135 4.08 -10.19 18.03
CA ALA A 135 5.25 -10.33 17.16
C ALA A 135 5.32 -11.66 16.38
N GLU A 136 4.72 -12.72 16.91
CA GLU A 136 4.67 -14.05 16.26
C GLU A 136 3.50 -14.20 15.28
N SER A 137 2.60 -13.23 15.24
CA SER A 137 1.48 -13.25 14.31
C SER A 137 1.97 -13.07 12.87
N ARG A 138 1.51 -13.96 12.01
CA ARG A 138 1.65 -13.85 10.54
C ARG A 138 0.34 -13.45 9.90
N ALA A 139 -0.45 -12.65 10.60
CA ALA A 139 -1.73 -12.16 10.10
C ALA A 139 -1.53 -11.29 8.86
N TRP A 140 -2.46 -11.41 7.94
CA TRP A 140 -2.53 -10.54 6.79
C TRP A 140 -3.21 -9.24 7.20
N HIS A 141 -2.63 -8.12 6.78
CA HIS A 141 -3.17 -6.78 6.91
C HIS A 141 -3.28 -6.11 5.55
N THR A 142 -4.24 -5.22 5.39
CA THR A 142 -4.38 -4.39 4.18
C THR A 142 -4.13 -2.94 4.54
N LEU A 143 -3.03 -2.39 4.05
CA LEU A 143 -2.69 -0.98 4.21
C LEU A 143 -3.09 -0.20 2.96
N ARG A 144 -3.82 0.90 3.15
CA ARG A 144 -4.31 1.78 2.09
C ARG A 144 -4.03 3.24 2.40
N VAL A 145 -3.64 3.98 1.38
CA VAL A 145 -3.57 5.44 1.41
C VAL A 145 -4.40 5.99 0.27
N ASP A 146 -5.38 6.83 0.59
CA ASP A 146 -6.08 7.69 -0.37
C ASP A 146 -5.44 9.07 -0.31
N PHE A 147 -5.05 9.62 -1.46
CA PHE A 147 -4.33 10.89 -1.53
C PHE A 147 -4.92 11.83 -2.57
N ALA A 148 -5.21 13.07 -2.15
CA ALA A 148 -5.75 14.12 -2.99
C ALA A 148 -5.16 15.47 -2.57
N GLY A 149 -4.57 16.21 -3.49
CA GLY A 149 -3.87 17.45 -3.17
C GLY A 149 -2.82 17.23 -2.07
N ALA A 150 -2.94 17.95 -0.97
CA ALA A 150 -2.05 17.82 0.19
C ALA A 150 -2.61 16.91 1.30
N GLU A 151 -3.76 16.28 1.12
CA GLU A 151 -4.39 15.43 2.13
C GLU A 151 -4.19 13.96 1.83
N PHE A 152 -3.75 13.20 2.85
CA PHE A 152 -3.53 11.77 2.77
C PHE A 152 -4.27 11.07 3.90
N ARG A 153 -5.15 10.12 3.55
CA ARG A 153 -5.95 9.32 4.49
C ARG A 153 -5.40 7.92 4.56
N VAL A 154 -4.96 7.53 5.75
CA VAL A 154 -4.35 6.21 5.99
C VAL A 154 -5.37 5.30 6.64
N SER A 155 -5.53 4.11 6.07
CA SER A 155 -6.43 3.06 6.54
C SER A 155 -5.71 1.73 6.67
N LEU A 156 -6.06 0.95 7.68
CA LEU A 156 -5.61 -0.42 7.86
C LEU A 156 -6.82 -1.34 8.05
N ASP A 157 -6.85 -2.45 7.33
CA ASP A 157 -7.92 -3.46 7.38
C ASP A 157 -9.33 -2.86 7.21
N GLY A 158 -9.44 -1.90 6.28
CA GLY A 158 -10.69 -1.19 5.97
C GLY A 158 -11.06 -0.09 6.97
N ARG A 159 -10.37 0.02 8.11
CA ARG A 159 -10.61 1.07 9.10
C ARG A 159 -9.69 2.26 8.86
N ARG A 160 -10.25 3.46 8.69
CA ARG A 160 -9.47 4.70 8.67
C ARG A 160 -8.80 4.92 10.03
N LEU A 161 -7.50 5.09 10.05
CA LEU A 161 -6.72 5.34 11.25
C LEU A 161 -6.54 6.84 11.48
N PHE A 162 -6.00 7.56 10.49
CA PHE A 162 -5.69 8.98 10.60
C PHE A 162 -5.63 9.67 9.23
N THR A 163 -5.54 10.97 9.27
CA THR A 163 -5.24 11.83 8.13
C THR A 163 -3.99 12.62 8.42
N VAL A 164 -3.17 12.85 7.41
CA VAL A 164 -2.03 13.77 7.46
C VAL A 164 -2.11 14.75 6.30
N ARG A 165 -1.48 15.92 6.46
CA ARG A 165 -1.40 16.95 5.42
C ARG A 165 0.04 17.33 5.13
N ASP A 166 0.40 17.27 3.87
CA ASP A 166 1.71 17.69 3.40
C ASP A 166 1.69 18.03 1.90
N GLY A 167 2.32 19.13 1.53
CA GLY A 167 2.39 19.60 0.13
C GLY A 167 3.80 19.62 -0.46
N ALA A 168 4.79 19.03 0.22
CA ALA A 168 6.20 19.13 -0.21
C ALA A 168 6.45 18.47 -1.57
N LEU A 169 5.78 17.35 -1.86
CA LEU A 169 5.88 16.67 -3.14
C LEU A 169 4.53 16.76 -3.87
N ALA A 170 4.23 17.92 -4.44
CA ALA A 170 3.09 18.11 -5.33
C ALA A 170 3.35 17.47 -6.70
N GLY A 171 2.30 17.06 -7.40
CA GLY A 171 2.38 16.47 -8.74
C GLY A 171 2.39 14.94 -8.73
N PRO A 172 2.38 14.33 -9.93
CA PRO A 172 2.31 12.89 -10.08
C PRO A 172 3.64 12.21 -9.73
N GLY A 173 3.55 10.94 -9.38
CA GLY A 173 4.71 10.07 -9.17
C GLY A 173 4.30 8.61 -9.13
N ALA A 174 5.28 7.70 -9.16
CA ALA A 174 5.03 6.29 -9.11
C ALA A 174 4.48 5.84 -7.73
N VAL A 175 3.88 4.67 -7.72
CA VAL A 175 3.38 3.99 -6.52
C VAL A 175 4.07 2.65 -6.35
N GLY A 176 4.07 2.13 -5.11
CA GLY A 176 4.75 0.86 -4.88
C GLY A 176 4.65 0.33 -3.46
N CYS A 177 5.39 -0.75 -3.23
CA CYS A 177 5.58 -1.37 -1.92
C CYS A 177 6.91 -0.91 -1.28
N TRP A 178 6.94 -0.92 0.04
CA TRP A 178 8.09 -0.51 0.84
C TRP A 178 8.34 -1.50 1.99
N SER A 179 9.60 -1.75 2.27
CA SER A 179 10.03 -2.45 3.48
C SER A 179 11.42 -1.97 3.90
N LYS A 180 11.96 -2.47 5.02
CA LYS A 180 13.25 -2.00 5.53
C LYS A 180 13.99 -3.06 6.36
N ALA A 181 15.28 -2.78 6.55
CA ALA A 181 16.19 -3.49 7.43
C ALA A 181 16.13 -5.01 7.25
N ASP A 182 15.97 -5.76 8.33
CA ASP A 182 15.91 -7.22 8.35
C ASP A 182 14.48 -7.78 8.22
N SER A 183 13.48 -6.92 7.90
CA SER A 183 12.10 -7.38 7.70
C SER A 183 12.03 -8.49 6.67
N VAL A 184 11.24 -9.52 6.95
CA VAL A 184 10.80 -10.48 5.94
C VAL A 184 9.30 -10.32 5.77
N THR A 185 8.90 -9.73 4.64
CA THR A 185 7.51 -9.31 4.42
C THR A 185 7.02 -9.81 3.06
N GLU A 186 5.86 -10.46 3.08
CA GLU A 186 5.12 -10.82 1.87
C GLU A 186 4.07 -9.77 1.56
N PHE A 187 3.90 -9.51 0.25
CA PHE A 187 2.91 -8.60 -0.30
C PHE A 187 2.13 -9.28 -1.41
N GLU A 188 0.82 -9.08 -1.43
CA GLU A 188 -0.08 -9.53 -2.49
C GLU A 188 -1.20 -8.50 -2.70
N ARG A 189 -1.99 -8.66 -3.76
CA ARG A 189 -3.15 -7.79 -4.05
C ARG A 189 -2.78 -6.31 -3.98
N PHE A 190 -1.69 -5.95 -4.65
CA PHE A 190 -1.32 -4.55 -4.81
C PHE A 190 -2.26 -3.88 -5.80
N GLU A 191 -2.94 -2.84 -5.37
CA GLU A 191 -3.92 -2.10 -6.14
C GLU A 191 -3.64 -0.61 -6.06
N TYR A 192 -3.91 0.10 -7.14
CA TYR A 192 -3.81 1.55 -7.22
C TYR A 192 -4.74 2.07 -8.31
N GLY A 193 -5.11 3.34 -8.22
CA GLY A 193 -5.95 3.98 -9.23
C GLY A 193 -6.10 5.47 -8.98
N ALA A 194 -6.46 6.21 -10.03
CA ALA A 194 -6.88 7.60 -9.93
C ALA A 194 -8.28 7.69 -9.31
N THR A 195 -8.57 8.80 -8.62
CA THR A 195 -9.90 9.16 -8.09
C THR A 195 -10.45 10.38 -8.82
#